data_07ca4ccca54addc41f78ba7c989bf71c
#
_entry.id   07ca4ccca54addc41f78ba7c989bf71c
#
_cell.length_a   1.000
_cell.length_b   1.000
_cell.length_c   1.000
_cell.angle_alpha   90.00
_cell.angle_beta   90.00
_cell.angle_gamma   90.00
#
_symmetry.space_group_name_H-M   'P 1'
#
loop_
_entity.id
_entity.type
_entity.pdbx_description
1 polymer ?
#
loop_
_entity_poly.entity_id
_entity_poly.type
_entity_poly.pdbx_seq_one_letter_code
_entity_poly.pdbx_strand_id
1 'polypeptide(L)'
;MHVHSYFSGPCTTPFARHFCRESYSDPEEVYEQLERRGMSLFTLTDHDSIEGSEKLRRHANFFLSEELTCRMPSGTEVHIGVYDISERQHSQLQQRRNNLVALLMYLTERRLLFSINHVFSSVTGKREREDFEWFREYFPAMETRNSHMLERANAHAAKLAKRWQKIEIGGSDAHALPSAGTAYTEVPGARDKEEFFAGLRSGIGRVAGESGCFRKLTRDVFVIAYEMMREKSWTTLLSPLGLLIPAITYLNYVDENKFCRRWEAELLGQSETRQHPRWITAPQPALEESI
;
A
#
# COMPACT_ATOMS: atom_id res chain seq x y z
N MET A 1 -2.69 8.04 3.43
CA MET A 1 -3.39 6.77 3.71
C MET A 1 -2.43 5.57 3.63
N HIS A 2 -1.15 5.77 3.40
CA HIS A 2 -0.17 4.69 3.33
C HIS A 2 1.15 5.20 3.94
N VAL A 3 1.51 4.68 5.12
CA VAL A 3 2.75 5.02 5.85
C VAL A 3 3.04 3.96 6.91
N HIS A 4 4.32 3.67 7.12
CA HIS A 4 4.80 2.60 7.97
C HIS A 4 5.54 3.11 9.20
N SER A 5 5.42 2.35 10.29
CA SER A 5 6.19 2.49 11.50
C SER A 5 7.10 1.27 11.74
N TYR A 6 7.85 1.26 12.84
CA TYR A 6 8.70 0.11 13.16
C TYR A 6 7.91 -1.17 13.50
N PHE A 7 6.56 -1.10 13.55
CA PHE A 7 5.68 -2.26 13.71
C PHE A 7 5.41 -3.02 12.41
N SER A 8 5.87 -2.53 11.26
CA SER A 8 5.85 -3.28 9.99
C SER A 8 6.75 -4.53 10.00
N GLY A 9 7.54 -4.70 11.05
CA GLY A 9 8.34 -5.90 11.22
C GLY A 9 9.68 -5.89 10.49
N PRO A 10 10.25 -7.07 10.21
CA PRO A 10 11.54 -7.19 9.54
C PRO A 10 11.43 -6.84 8.05
N CYS A 11 12.51 -6.31 7.48
CA CYS A 11 12.54 -5.97 6.07
C CYS A 11 12.35 -7.22 5.17
N THR A 12 11.81 -7.01 3.98
CA THR A 12 11.47 -8.07 3.02
C THR A 12 12.70 -8.71 2.36
N THR A 13 13.87 -8.04 2.40
CA THR A 13 15.10 -8.58 1.81
C THR A 13 15.58 -9.83 2.57
N PRO A 14 15.69 -11.01 1.94
CA PRO A 14 15.90 -12.29 2.63
C PRO A 14 17.11 -12.33 3.58
N PHE A 15 18.23 -11.71 3.21
CA PHE A 15 19.41 -11.65 4.07
C PHE A 15 19.26 -10.62 5.19
N ALA A 16 18.78 -9.42 4.88
CA ALA A 16 18.68 -8.31 5.82
C ALA A 16 17.55 -8.50 6.86
N ARG A 17 16.53 -9.31 6.57
CA ARG A 17 15.38 -9.56 7.47
C ARG A 17 15.76 -10.04 8.89
N HIS A 18 16.97 -10.59 9.07
CA HIS A 18 17.43 -11.07 10.37
C HIS A 18 17.95 -9.96 11.29
N PHE A 19 18.25 -8.78 10.73
CA PHE A 19 18.85 -7.68 11.50
C PHE A 19 18.35 -6.29 11.13
N CYS A 20 17.62 -6.15 10.02
CA CYS A 20 17.04 -4.90 9.56
C CYS A 20 15.51 -4.93 9.69
N ARG A 21 14.92 -3.84 10.16
CA ARG A 21 13.48 -3.59 10.11
C ARG A 21 13.12 -2.96 8.78
N GLU A 22 11.87 -3.04 8.41
CA GLU A 22 11.35 -2.36 7.24
C GLU A 22 11.28 -0.85 7.46
N SER A 23 10.83 -0.43 8.63
CA SER A 23 10.86 0.95 9.10
C SER A 23 11.40 1.04 10.53
N TYR A 24 12.02 2.16 10.86
CA TYR A 24 12.49 2.52 12.21
C TYR A 24 11.72 3.71 12.79
N SER A 25 10.72 4.22 12.07
CA SER A 25 9.95 5.38 12.48
C SER A 25 9.04 5.05 13.67
N ASP A 26 9.16 5.82 14.76
CA ASP A 26 8.22 5.71 15.88
C ASP A 26 6.83 6.20 15.47
N PRO A 27 5.73 5.53 15.87
CA PRO A 27 4.38 5.96 15.56
C PRO A 27 4.08 7.41 15.93
N GLU A 28 4.53 7.87 17.10
CA GLU A 28 4.32 9.26 17.53
C GLU A 28 5.11 10.26 16.67
N GLU A 29 6.35 9.93 16.32
CA GLU A 29 7.15 10.78 15.43
C GLU A 29 6.52 10.85 14.04
N VAL A 30 5.93 9.76 13.54
CA VAL A 30 5.17 9.76 12.28
C VAL A 30 3.94 10.65 12.41
N TYR A 31 3.15 10.51 13.48
CA TYR A 31 1.99 11.35 13.75
C TYR A 31 2.36 12.85 13.75
N GLU A 32 3.37 13.24 14.53
CA GLU A 32 3.87 14.62 14.58
C GLU A 32 4.36 15.12 13.21
N GLN A 33 5.02 14.26 12.42
CA GLN A 33 5.49 14.62 11.09
C GLN A 33 4.32 14.86 10.13
N LEU A 34 3.27 14.06 10.20
CA LEU A 34 2.06 14.23 9.41
C LEU A 34 1.32 15.53 9.81
N GLU A 35 1.23 15.81 11.12
CA GLU A 35 0.65 17.04 11.64
C GLU A 35 1.44 18.28 11.17
N ARG A 36 2.79 18.25 11.26
CA ARG A 36 3.65 19.33 10.72
C ARG A 36 3.46 19.56 9.22
N ARG A 37 3.04 18.54 8.46
CA ARG A 37 2.70 18.65 7.03
C ARG A 37 1.27 19.13 6.77
N GLY A 38 0.51 19.47 7.82
CA GLY A 38 -0.85 20.00 7.71
C GLY A 38 -1.91 18.94 7.40
N MET A 39 -1.63 17.66 7.66
CA MET A 39 -2.65 16.63 7.58
C MET A 39 -3.65 16.83 8.72
N SER A 40 -4.93 16.57 8.46
CA SER A 40 -6.01 16.69 9.45
C SER A 40 -6.58 15.37 9.92
N LEU A 41 -6.32 14.28 9.18
CA LEU A 41 -6.76 12.94 9.50
C LEU A 41 -5.60 11.96 9.25
N PHE A 42 -5.36 11.02 10.17
CA PHE A 42 -4.16 10.21 10.23
C PHE A 42 -4.47 8.73 10.30
N THR A 43 -3.57 7.92 9.75
CA THR A 43 -3.54 6.47 9.93
C THR A 43 -2.11 5.95 9.74
N LEU A 44 -1.81 4.78 10.29
CA LEU A 44 -0.68 3.93 9.93
C LEU A 44 -1.19 2.69 9.20
N THR A 45 -0.36 2.14 8.35
CA THR A 45 -0.67 0.94 7.56
C THR A 45 0.49 -0.05 7.64
N ASP A 46 0.90 -0.37 8.85
CA ASP A 46 1.97 -1.35 9.08
C ASP A 46 1.60 -2.71 8.46
N HIS A 47 2.60 -3.44 7.99
CA HIS A 47 2.40 -4.75 7.37
C HIS A 47 1.83 -5.75 8.37
N ASP A 48 0.66 -6.30 8.04
CA ASP A 48 -0.01 -7.35 8.79
C ASP A 48 -0.19 -7.07 10.29
N SER A 49 -0.16 -5.79 10.70
CA SER A 49 -0.18 -5.35 12.09
C SER A 49 -0.95 -4.04 12.29
N ILE A 50 -1.62 -3.93 13.42
CA ILE A 50 -2.22 -2.67 13.89
C ILE A 50 -1.55 -2.15 15.16
N GLU A 51 -0.45 -2.75 15.62
CA GLU A 51 0.19 -2.39 16.88
C GLU A 51 0.67 -0.93 16.91
N GLY A 52 1.22 -0.43 15.79
CA GLY A 52 1.59 0.98 15.64
C GLY A 52 0.38 1.90 15.68
N SER A 53 -0.69 1.52 14.99
CA SER A 53 -1.96 2.23 14.97
C SER A 53 -2.63 2.29 16.35
N GLU A 54 -2.57 1.21 17.14
CA GLU A 54 -3.14 1.16 18.49
C GLU A 54 -2.48 2.17 19.44
N LYS A 55 -1.20 2.46 19.31
CA LYS A 55 -0.52 3.50 20.11
C LYS A 55 -1.09 4.89 19.86
N LEU A 56 -1.58 5.16 18.66
CA LEU A 56 -2.12 6.46 18.25
C LEU A 56 -3.64 6.58 18.44
N ARG A 57 -4.31 5.54 18.92
CA ARG A 57 -5.77 5.50 19.10
C ARG A 57 -6.34 6.62 19.99
N ARG A 58 -5.52 7.18 20.87
CA ARG A 58 -5.92 8.30 21.71
C ARG A 58 -6.19 9.60 20.95
N HIS A 59 -5.68 9.75 19.74
CA HIS A 59 -5.87 10.93 18.92
C HIS A 59 -7.22 10.87 18.20
N ALA A 60 -8.07 11.88 18.41
CA ALA A 60 -9.43 11.90 17.86
C ALA A 60 -9.49 11.92 16.33
N ASN A 61 -8.42 12.37 15.70
CA ASN A 61 -8.26 12.45 14.24
C ASN A 61 -7.44 11.29 13.66
N PHE A 62 -7.37 10.16 14.38
CA PHE A 62 -6.69 8.94 13.96
C PHE A 62 -7.69 7.81 13.73
N PHE A 63 -7.44 6.95 12.74
CA PHE A 63 -8.21 5.73 12.50
C PHE A 63 -7.28 4.55 12.21
N LEU A 64 -7.72 3.36 12.64
CA LEU A 64 -6.95 2.12 12.49
C LEU A 64 -6.97 1.65 11.04
N SER A 65 -5.82 1.25 10.52
CA SER A 65 -5.65 0.64 9.21
C SER A 65 -4.48 -0.32 9.23
N GLU A 66 -4.37 -1.15 8.24
CA GLU A 66 -3.22 -2.02 8.02
C GLU A 66 -2.97 -2.24 6.53
N GLU A 67 -1.77 -2.65 6.17
CA GLU A 67 -1.44 -3.17 4.86
C GLU A 67 -1.26 -4.69 4.96
N LEU A 68 -2.14 -5.43 4.28
CA LEU A 68 -2.09 -6.89 4.26
C LEU A 68 -1.18 -7.39 3.16
N THR A 69 -0.25 -8.29 3.52
CA THR A 69 0.55 -9.05 2.56
C THR A 69 -0.20 -10.30 2.14
N CYS A 70 -0.61 -10.37 0.88
CA CYS A 70 -1.43 -11.42 0.32
C CYS A 70 -0.79 -12.05 -0.91
N ARG A 71 -1.32 -13.21 -1.36
CA ARG A 71 -0.92 -13.83 -2.62
C ARG A 71 -2.09 -13.95 -3.58
N MET A 72 -1.82 -13.55 -4.83
CA MET A 72 -2.72 -13.79 -5.95
C MET A 72 -2.78 -15.28 -6.31
N PRO A 73 -3.82 -15.74 -7.01
CA PRO A 73 -3.85 -17.10 -7.55
C PRO A 73 -2.67 -17.44 -8.46
N SER A 74 -2.09 -16.46 -9.13
CA SER A 74 -0.85 -16.57 -9.91
C SER A 74 0.40 -16.88 -9.06
N GLY A 75 0.30 -16.76 -7.72
CA GLY A 75 1.42 -16.86 -6.78
C GLY A 75 2.14 -15.53 -6.55
N THR A 76 1.75 -14.47 -7.26
CA THR A 76 2.33 -13.11 -7.10
C THR A 76 1.94 -12.53 -5.73
N GLU A 77 2.89 -11.90 -5.06
CA GLU A 77 2.63 -11.17 -3.83
C GLU A 77 2.01 -9.80 -4.14
N VAL A 78 1.04 -9.42 -3.34
CA VAL A 78 0.34 -8.13 -3.42
C VAL A 78 0.12 -7.56 -2.04
N HIS A 79 0.07 -6.24 -1.96
CA HIS A 79 -0.24 -5.51 -0.75
C HIS A 79 -1.61 -4.85 -0.87
N ILE A 80 -2.43 -5.04 0.16
CA ILE A 80 -3.81 -4.56 0.20
C ILE A 80 -3.95 -3.61 1.39
N GLY A 81 -4.12 -2.33 1.13
CA GLY A 81 -4.46 -1.36 2.16
C GLY A 81 -5.91 -1.55 2.61
N VAL A 82 -6.14 -1.70 3.91
CA VAL A 82 -7.48 -1.80 4.50
C VAL A 82 -7.66 -0.71 5.54
N TYR A 83 -8.72 0.08 5.41
CA TYR A 83 -8.86 1.34 6.12
C TYR A 83 -10.07 1.36 7.05
N ASP A 84 -9.91 2.06 8.20
CA ASP A 84 -10.93 2.26 9.22
C ASP A 84 -11.49 0.94 9.76
N ILE A 85 -10.58 0.14 10.30
CA ILE A 85 -10.89 -1.18 10.86
C ILE A 85 -10.91 -1.17 12.39
N SER A 86 -11.55 -2.15 12.98
CA SER A 86 -11.46 -2.48 14.40
C SER A 86 -10.49 -3.63 14.65
N GLU A 87 -10.03 -3.81 15.90
CA GLU A 87 -9.21 -4.95 16.33
C GLU A 87 -9.84 -6.31 15.95
N ARG A 88 -11.18 -6.41 16.09
CA ARG A 88 -11.91 -7.62 15.70
C ARG A 88 -11.81 -7.87 14.20
N GLN A 89 -11.91 -6.81 13.39
CA GLN A 89 -11.75 -6.91 11.94
C GLN A 89 -10.32 -7.26 11.56
N HIS A 90 -9.31 -6.65 12.19
CA HIS A 90 -7.91 -7.05 12.02
C HIS A 90 -7.73 -8.56 12.24
N SER A 91 -8.19 -9.10 13.39
CA SER A 91 -8.10 -10.53 13.66
C SER A 91 -8.75 -11.41 12.58
N GLN A 92 -9.89 -10.96 12.01
CA GLN A 92 -10.58 -11.65 10.93
C GLN A 92 -9.83 -11.55 9.59
N LEU A 93 -9.16 -10.44 9.33
CA LEU A 93 -8.33 -10.23 8.15
C LEU A 93 -7.09 -11.13 8.20
N GLN A 94 -6.39 -11.18 9.32
CA GLN A 94 -5.21 -12.02 9.52
C GLN A 94 -5.52 -13.52 9.32
N GLN A 95 -6.68 -14.00 9.76
CA GLN A 95 -7.12 -15.38 9.54
C GLN A 95 -7.36 -15.71 8.05
N ARG A 96 -7.67 -14.70 7.22
CA ARG A 96 -8.06 -14.87 5.81
C ARG A 96 -6.97 -14.47 4.81
N ARG A 97 -5.92 -13.76 5.22
CA ARG A 97 -4.94 -13.17 4.30
C ARG A 97 -4.25 -14.18 3.36
N ASN A 98 -4.18 -15.44 3.77
CA ASN A 98 -3.63 -16.52 2.96
C ASN A 98 -4.64 -17.11 1.95
N ASN A 99 -5.90 -16.65 1.97
CA ASN A 99 -6.94 -17.02 1.02
C ASN A 99 -7.59 -15.76 0.47
N LEU A 100 -7.08 -15.28 -0.67
CA LEU A 100 -7.52 -14.01 -1.26
C LEU A 100 -9.02 -13.95 -1.51
N VAL A 101 -9.64 -15.05 -1.95
CA VAL A 101 -11.10 -15.10 -2.20
C VAL A 101 -11.88 -14.88 -0.90
N ALA A 102 -11.54 -15.62 0.15
CA ALA A 102 -12.19 -15.48 1.46
C ALA A 102 -11.96 -14.09 2.08
N LEU A 103 -10.78 -13.49 1.83
CA LEU A 103 -10.45 -12.15 2.25
C LEU A 103 -11.34 -11.11 1.53
N LEU A 104 -11.38 -11.15 0.18
CA LEU A 104 -12.17 -10.21 -0.62
C LEU A 104 -13.67 -10.31 -0.33
N MET A 105 -14.19 -11.51 -0.13
CA MET A 105 -15.58 -11.72 0.31
C MET A 105 -15.83 -11.02 1.64
N TYR A 106 -14.98 -11.25 2.64
CA TYR A 106 -15.11 -10.61 3.96
C TYR A 106 -15.06 -9.09 3.88
N LEU A 107 -14.07 -8.52 3.14
CA LEU A 107 -13.94 -7.08 2.96
C LEU A 107 -15.20 -6.46 2.33
N THR A 108 -15.75 -7.13 1.31
CA THR A 108 -16.96 -6.70 0.61
C THR A 108 -18.21 -6.80 1.49
N GLU A 109 -18.42 -7.92 2.17
CA GLU A 109 -19.56 -8.14 3.10
C GLU A 109 -19.56 -7.12 4.23
N ARG A 110 -18.38 -6.77 4.75
CA ARG A 110 -18.21 -5.77 5.82
C ARG A 110 -18.19 -4.34 5.31
N ARG A 111 -18.25 -4.12 3.98
CA ARG A 111 -18.22 -2.80 3.34
C ARG A 111 -16.98 -1.98 3.75
N LEU A 112 -15.87 -2.66 4.03
CA LEU A 112 -14.61 -2.00 4.34
C LEU A 112 -14.06 -1.33 3.06
N LEU A 113 -13.43 -0.17 3.22
CA LEU A 113 -12.66 0.41 2.12
C LEU A 113 -11.31 -0.29 2.07
N PHE A 114 -10.93 -0.77 0.90
CA PHE A 114 -9.62 -1.37 0.66
C PHE A 114 -9.11 -1.03 -0.72
N SER A 115 -7.81 -0.98 -0.86
CA SER A 115 -7.11 -0.67 -2.10
C SER A 115 -6.09 -1.72 -2.46
N ILE A 116 -5.85 -1.90 -3.75
CA ILE A 116 -4.62 -2.54 -4.20
C ILE A 116 -3.52 -1.48 -4.25
N ASN A 117 -2.40 -1.74 -3.56
CA ASN A 117 -1.31 -0.79 -3.41
C ASN A 117 -0.22 -1.03 -4.47
N HIS A 118 0.53 0.03 -4.82
CA HIS A 118 1.71 0.07 -5.71
C HIS A 118 1.74 -1.04 -6.79
N VAL A 119 0.65 -1.17 -7.56
CA VAL A 119 0.44 -2.25 -8.56
C VAL A 119 1.55 -2.38 -9.59
N PHE A 120 2.31 -1.30 -9.81
CA PHE A 120 3.46 -1.26 -10.73
C PHE A 120 4.81 -1.36 -10.01
N SER A 121 4.86 -1.88 -8.77
CA SER A 121 6.11 -2.20 -8.09
C SER A 121 6.67 -3.54 -8.54
N SER A 122 7.96 -3.57 -8.87
CA SER A 122 8.72 -4.80 -9.12
C SER A 122 9.17 -5.46 -7.81
N VAL A 123 9.17 -4.74 -6.70
CA VAL A 123 9.62 -5.22 -5.39
C VAL A 123 8.72 -6.34 -4.85
N THR A 124 7.40 -6.22 -5.05
CA THR A 124 6.43 -7.26 -4.69
C THR A 124 6.39 -8.43 -5.68
N GLY A 125 7.34 -8.48 -6.61
CA GLY A 125 7.55 -9.59 -7.53
C GLY A 125 6.92 -9.38 -8.90
N LYS A 126 6.94 -10.48 -9.68
CA LYS A 126 6.39 -10.47 -11.04
C LYS A 126 4.88 -10.36 -10.96
N ARG A 127 4.30 -9.60 -11.90
CA ARG A 127 2.86 -9.58 -12.13
C ARG A 127 2.54 -10.49 -13.31
N GLU A 128 1.38 -11.12 -13.26
CA GLU A 128 0.78 -11.79 -14.40
C GLU A 128 -0.41 -10.95 -14.92
N ARG A 129 -0.78 -11.15 -16.17
CA ARG A 129 -1.90 -10.41 -16.76
C ARG A 129 -3.22 -10.64 -16.01
N GLU A 130 -3.41 -11.85 -15.52
CA GLU A 130 -4.56 -12.25 -14.73
C GLU A 130 -4.67 -11.43 -13.42
N ASP A 131 -3.56 -11.04 -12.81
CA ASP A 131 -3.57 -10.22 -11.60
C ASP A 131 -4.30 -8.89 -11.83
N PHE A 132 -4.07 -8.26 -12.98
CA PHE A 132 -4.74 -7.00 -13.33
C PHE A 132 -6.23 -7.17 -13.62
N GLU A 133 -6.68 -8.36 -14.06
CA GLU A 133 -8.10 -8.68 -14.18
C GLU A 133 -8.76 -8.76 -12.80
N TRP A 134 -8.07 -9.38 -11.82
CA TRP A 134 -8.50 -9.37 -10.43
C TRP A 134 -8.55 -7.95 -9.84
N PHE A 135 -7.55 -7.12 -10.08
CA PHE A 135 -7.54 -5.73 -9.62
C PHE A 135 -8.74 -4.95 -10.19
N ARG A 136 -9.01 -5.14 -11.48
CA ARG A 136 -10.16 -4.51 -12.15
C ARG A 136 -11.49 -4.96 -11.56
N GLU A 137 -11.67 -6.25 -11.32
CA GLU A 137 -12.97 -6.81 -10.96
C GLU A 137 -13.29 -6.63 -9.48
N TYR A 138 -12.33 -6.90 -8.60
CA TYR A 138 -12.63 -7.08 -7.17
C TYR A 138 -12.17 -5.94 -6.26
N PHE A 139 -11.32 -5.03 -6.70
CA PHE A 139 -10.83 -3.96 -5.85
C PHE A 139 -11.60 -2.66 -6.09
N PRO A 140 -12.23 -2.07 -5.06
CA PRO A 140 -12.96 -0.81 -5.18
C PRO A 140 -12.03 0.40 -5.33
N ALA A 141 -10.82 0.31 -4.79
CA ALA A 141 -9.84 1.39 -4.82
C ALA A 141 -8.47 0.93 -5.30
N MET A 142 -7.68 1.86 -5.79
CA MET A 142 -6.30 1.65 -6.26
C MET A 142 -5.41 2.78 -5.76
N GLU A 143 -4.21 2.43 -5.28
CA GLU A 143 -3.21 3.45 -4.97
C GLU A 143 -2.62 4.01 -6.28
N THR A 144 -2.86 5.30 -6.50
CA THR A 144 -2.48 6.00 -7.73
C THR A 144 -1.42 7.08 -7.51
N ARG A 145 -1.18 7.45 -6.25
CA ARG A 145 -0.10 8.35 -5.85
C ARG A 145 0.62 7.76 -4.64
N ASN A 146 1.82 7.23 -4.89
CA ASN A 146 2.70 6.67 -3.88
C ASN A 146 4.05 7.39 -3.97
N SER A 147 4.53 7.92 -2.86
CA SER A 147 5.74 8.73 -2.88
C SER A 147 7.06 7.96 -2.98
N HIS A 148 7.01 6.65 -2.89
CA HIS A 148 8.14 5.76 -3.19
C HIS A 148 8.11 5.20 -4.62
N MET A 149 6.92 5.23 -5.27
CA MET A 149 6.78 4.80 -6.65
C MET A 149 7.18 5.89 -7.63
N LEU A 150 7.82 5.49 -8.73
CA LEU A 150 8.22 6.42 -9.79
C LEU A 150 7.01 7.13 -10.40
N GLU A 151 7.19 8.37 -10.87
CA GLU A 151 6.11 9.14 -11.51
C GLU A 151 5.42 8.36 -12.64
N ARG A 152 6.19 7.59 -13.43
CA ARG A 152 5.61 6.73 -14.48
C ARG A 152 4.67 5.68 -13.89
N ALA A 153 5.03 5.03 -12.80
CA ALA A 153 4.22 4.01 -12.13
C ALA A 153 2.91 4.63 -11.59
N ASN A 154 3.01 5.78 -10.92
CA ASN A 154 1.87 6.54 -10.44
C ASN A 154 0.95 6.97 -11.60
N ALA A 155 1.52 7.51 -12.68
CA ALA A 155 0.75 7.93 -13.85
C ALA A 155 0.01 6.74 -14.52
N HIS A 156 0.62 5.55 -14.55
CA HIS A 156 -0.02 4.34 -15.09
C HIS A 156 -1.13 3.85 -14.17
N ALA A 157 -0.90 3.81 -12.86
CA ALA A 157 -1.93 3.46 -11.88
C ALA A 157 -3.14 4.40 -11.98
N ALA A 158 -2.92 5.71 -12.08
CA ALA A 158 -3.98 6.70 -12.25
C ALA A 158 -4.77 6.50 -13.56
N LYS A 159 -4.08 6.21 -14.69
CA LYS A 159 -4.77 5.88 -15.96
C LYS A 159 -5.65 4.64 -15.83
N LEU A 160 -5.17 3.58 -15.16
CA LEU A 160 -5.96 2.37 -14.95
C LEU A 160 -7.12 2.61 -13.98
N ALA A 161 -6.90 3.30 -12.86
CA ALA A 161 -7.93 3.64 -11.90
C ALA A 161 -9.08 4.42 -12.57
N LYS A 162 -8.74 5.43 -13.37
CA LYS A 162 -9.73 6.18 -14.16
C LYS A 162 -10.48 5.30 -15.16
N ARG A 163 -9.76 4.45 -15.92
CA ARG A 163 -10.36 3.51 -16.89
C ARG A 163 -11.32 2.51 -16.24
N TRP A 164 -10.97 2.04 -15.04
CA TRP A 164 -11.72 1.04 -14.28
C TRP A 164 -12.68 1.64 -13.26
N GLN A 165 -12.81 2.96 -13.25
CA GLN A 165 -13.68 3.71 -12.32
C GLN A 165 -13.41 3.36 -10.84
N LYS A 166 -12.13 3.27 -10.47
CA LYS A 166 -11.69 2.99 -9.10
C LYS A 166 -11.56 4.26 -8.28
N ILE A 167 -11.79 4.15 -6.98
CA ILE A 167 -11.44 5.19 -6.02
C ILE A 167 -9.92 5.33 -6.02
N GLU A 168 -9.41 6.55 -6.18
CA GLU A 168 -7.98 6.82 -6.13
C GLU A 168 -7.53 7.05 -4.68
N ILE A 169 -6.47 6.34 -4.27
CA ILE A 169 -5.83 6.48 -2.96
C ILE A 169 -4.42 6.99 -3.16
N GLY A 170 -4.00 7.93 -2.31
CA GLY A 170 -2.63 8.43 -2.25
C GLY A 170 -2.04 8.24 -0.86
N GLY A 171 -0.79 7.80 -0.81
CA GLY A 171 -0.05 7.60 0.41
C GLY A 171 1.46 7.76 0.21
N SER A 172 2.19 7.97 1.29
CA SER A 172 3.63 8.14 1.20
C SER A 172 4.38 6.83 1.04
N ASP A 173 3.82 5.72 1.54
CA ASP A 173 4.50 4.42 1.64
C ASP A 173 5.88 4.56 2.33
N ALA A 174 5.93 5.48 3.30
CA ALA A 174 7.19 5.91 3.89
C ALA A 174 7.66 4.93 4.94
N HIS A 175 8.87 4.41 4.74
CA HIS A 175 9.62 3.57 5.66
C HIS A 175 10.71 4.38 6.41
N ALA A 176 10.88 5.64 6.03
CA ALA A 176 11.77 6.60 6.68
C ALA A 176 10.98 7.88 7.01
N LEU A 177 11.14 8.38 8.23
CA LEU A 177 10.40 9.52 8.76
C LEU A 177 10.40 10.76 7.84
N PRO A 178 11.51 11.16 7.18
CA PRO A 178 11.51 12.32 6.29
C PRO A 178 10.56 12.21 5.09
N SER A 179 10.14 10.99 4.71
CA SER A 179 9.23 10.74 3.60
C SER A 179 7.77 10.61 4.03
N ALA A 180 7.47 10.49 5.34
CA ALA A 180 6.11 10.40 5.84
C ALA A 180 5.27 11.62 5.42
N GLY A 181 4.10 11.35 4.80
CA GLY A 181 3.15 12.38 4.36
C GLY A 181 3.59 13.16 3.12
N THR A 182 4.58 12.72 2.35
CA THR A 182 4.98 13.40 1.10
C THR A 182 4.02 13.13 -0.07
N ALA A 183 3.16 12.12 0.04
CA ALA A 183 1.97 11.94 -0.79
C ALA A 183 0.79 11.56 0.10
N TYR A 184 -0.41 11.97 -0.30
CA TYR A 184 -1.60 11.87 0.53
C TYR A 184 -2.89 11.86 -0.29
N THR A 185 -4.00 11.55 0.39
CA THR A 185 -5.35 11.65 -0.14
C THR A 185 -6.06 12.82 0.53
N GLU A 186 -6.78 13.61 -0.23
CA GLU A 186 -7.61 14.70 0.29
C GLU A 186 -9.06 14.58 -0.18
N VAL A 187 -9.99 14.99 0.68
CA VAL A 187 -11.40 15.13 0.34
C VAL A 187 -11.80 16.57 0.67
N PRO A 188 -11.96 17.43 -0.35
CA PRO A 188 -12.30 18.82 -0.13
C PRO A 188 -13.59 18.98 0.66
N GLY A 189 -13.53 19.76 1.74
CA GLY A 189 -14.70 20.08 2.58
C GLY A 189 -15.02 19.04 3.65
N ALA A 190 -14.36 17.90 3.71
CA ALA A 190 -14.52 16.93 4.80
C ALA A 190 -13.96 17.50 6.10
N ARG A 191 -14.75 17.41 7.18
CA ARG A 191 -14.43 17.94 8.51
C ARG A 191 -14.10 16.84 9.52
N ASP A 192 -14.50 15.62 9.23
CA ASP A 192 -14.29 14.45 10.06
C ASP A 192 -14.03 13.19 9.21
N LYS A 193 -13.81 12.08 9.89
CA LYS A 193 -13.52 10.80 9.28
C LYS A 193 -14.68 10.28 8.43
N GLU A 194 -15.89 10.41 8.90
CA GLU A 194 -17.12 9.95 8.25
C GLU A 194 -17.33 10.68 6.92
N GLU A 195 -17.20 12.01 6.92
CA GLU A 195 -17.27 12.83 5.70
C GLU A 195 -16.11 12.51 4.73
N PHE A 196 -14.91 12.25 5.26
CA PHE A 196 -13.76 11.84 4.44
C PHE A 196 -14.04 10.54 3.69
N PHE A 197 -14.47 9.48 4.37
CA PHE A 197 -14.78 8.20 3.73
C PHE A 197 -16.01 8.28 2.82
N ALA A 198 -17.01 9.07 3.16
CA ALA A 198 -18.15 9.33 2.29
C ALA A 198 -17.72 10.03 1.00
N GLY A 199 -16.86 11.04 1.12
CA GLY A 199 -16.29 11.75 -0.03
C GLY A 199 -15.44 10.87 -0.94
N LEU A 200 -14.63 9.97 -0.37
CA LEU A 200 -13.90 8.99 -1.17
C LEU A 200 -14.85 8.08 -1.95
N ARG A 201 -15.88 7.53 -1.31
CA ARG A 201 -16.86 6.65 -1.95
C ARG A 201 -17.70 7.38 -3.03
N SER A 202 -17.90 8.67 -2.89
CA SER A 202 -18.61 9.50 -3.87
C SER A 202 -17.73 9.98 -5.03
N GLY A 203 -16.41 9.69 -5.00
CA GLY A 203 -15.48 10.05 -6.06
C GLY A 203 -14.99 11.50 -6.05
N ILE A 204 -15.23 12.28 -4.97
CA ILE A 204 -14.69 13.62 -4.82
C ILE A 204 -13.29 13.68 -4.20
N GLY A 205 -12.78 12.51 -3.78
CA GLY A 205 -11.41 12.37 -3.30
C GLY A 205 -10.38 12.71 -4.38
N ARG A 206 -9.25 13.25 -3.95
CA ARG A 206 -8.10 13.59 -4.80
C ARG A 206 -6.83 13.06 -4.18
N VAL A 207 -5.86 12.73 -5.02
CA VAL A 207 -4.52 12.33 -4.58
C VAL A 207 -3.54 13.44 -4.92
N ALA A 208 -2.60 13.69 -4.03
CA ALA A 208 -1.63 14.77 -4.19
C ALA A 208 -0.27 14.38 -3.59
N GLY A 209 0.75 15.18 -3.88
CA GLY A 209 2.08 15.04 -3.34
C GLY A 209 3.10 14.53 -4.34
N GLU A 210 4.23 14.09 -3.82
CA GLU A 210 5.41 13.71 -4.57
C GLU A 210 5.32 12.27 -5.11
N SER A 211 6.15 12.00 -6.11
CA SER A 211 6.51 10.64 -6.52
C SER A 211 7.93 10.30 -6.08
N GLY A 212 8.26 9.03 -6.09
CA GLY A 212 9.62 8.55 -5.85
C GLY A 212 10.58 8.95 -6.97
N CYS A 213 11.81 9.20 -6.58
CA CYS A 213 12.91 9.39 -7.48
C CYS A 213 14.19 8.76 -6.90
N PHE A 214 15.19 8.52 -7.75
CA PHE A 214 16.44 7.92 -7.31
C PHE A 214 17.03 8.58 -6.04
N ARG A 215 17.08 9.91 -6.01
CA ARG A 215 17.64 10.66 -4.87
C ARG A 215 16.88 10.42 -3.58
N LYS A 216 15.54 10.43 -3.64
CA LYS A 216 14.67 10.20 -2.48
C LYS A 216 14.82 8.77 -1.96
N LEU A 217 14.74 7.79 -2.84
CA LEU A 217 14.91 6.37 -2.49
C LEU A 217 16.27 6.11 -1.86
N THR A 218 17.35 6.67 -2.44
CA THR A 218 18.71 6.53 -1.91
C THR A 218 18.84 7.15 -0.52
N ARG A 219 18.27 8.35 -0.30
CA ARG A 219 18.24 9.01 1.02
C ARG A 219 17.53 8.14 2.05
N ASP A 220 16.36 7.61 1.70
CA ASP A 220 15.55 6.84 2.63
C ASP A 220 16.24 5.52 3.03
N VAL A 221 16.93 4.86 2.10
CA VAL A 221 17.75 3.68 2.42
C VAL A 221 18.93 4.05 3.33
N PHE A 222 19.57 5.22 3.15
CA PHE A 222 20.59 5.70 4.09
C PHE A 222 20.02 5.96 5.48
N VAL A 223 18.83 6.55 5.59
CA VAL A 223 18.16 6.77 6.89
C VAL A 223 17.89 5.44 7.57
N ILE A 224 17.32 4.46 6.88
CA ILE A 224 17.07 3.11 7.41
C ILE A 224 18.39 2.46 7.89
N ALA A 225 19.44 2.51 7.07
CA ALA A 225 20.76 1.96 7.43
C ALA A 225 21.35 2.65 8.67
N TYR A 226 21.22 3.96 8.78
CA TYR A 226 21.66 4.73 9.94
C TYR A 226 20.89 4.35 11.23
N GLU A 227 19.57 4.27 11.16
CA GLU A 227 18.74 3.87 12.30
C GLU A 227 18.99 2.40 12.70
N MET A 228 19.22 1.51 11.75
CA MET A 228 19.66 0.14 12.01
C MET A 228 20.97 0.11 12.84
N MET A 229 21.95 0.94 12.49
CA MET A 229 23.21 1.03 13.23
C MET A 229 23.02 1.63 14.64
N ARG A 230 22.05 2.52 14.81
CA ARG A 230 21.69 3.07 16.13
C ARG A 230 21.01 2.03 17.03
N GLU A 231 20.09 1.23 16.46
CA GLU A 231 19.38 0.19 17.21
C GLU A 231 20.32 -0.97 17.58
N LYS A 232 21.17 -1.39 16.64
CA LYS A 232 22.06 -2.57 16.79
C LYS A 232 23.51 -2.18 16.50
N SER A 233 24.25 -1.78 17.53
CA SER A 233 25.61 -1.24 17.41
C SER A 233 26.60 -2.13 16.62
N TRP A 234 26.42 -3.48 16.68
CA TRP A 234 27.28 -4.39 15.91
C TRP A 234 27.15 -4.20 14.38
N THR A 235 25.99 -3.71 13.90
CA THR A 235 25.77 -3.45 12.48
C THR A 235 26.62 -2.29 11.94
N THR A 236 27.25 -1.52 12.83
CA THR A 236 28.23 -0.48 12.45
C THR A 236 29.40 -1.09 11.67
N LEU A 237 29.74 -2.36 11.91
CA LEU A 237 30.72 -3.09 11.11
C LEU A 237 30.34 -3.21 9.65
N LEU A 238 29.04 -3.10 9.32
CA LEU A 238 28.52 -3.12 7.95
C LEU A 238 28.56 -1.74 7.27
N SER A 239 28.97 -0.68 7.98
CA SER A 239 28.97 0.69 7.45
C SER A 239 29.73 0.85 6.10
N PRO A 240 30.83 0.12 5.80
CA PRO A 240 31.47 0.22 4.49
C PRO A 240 30.56 -0.22 3.34
N LEU A 241 29.58 -1.13 3.59
CA LEU A 241 28.59 -1.54 2.61
C LEU A 241 27.61 -0.40 2.25
N GLY A 242 27.51 0.61 3.09
CA GLY A 242 26.75 1.83 2.80
C GLY A 242 27.16 2.51 1.50
N LEU A 243 28.42 2.36 1.08
CA LEU A 243 28.92 2.87 -0.20
C LEU A 243 28.22 2.21 -1.40
N LEU A 244 27.63 1.03 -1.23
CA LEU A 244 26.90 0.32 -2.27
C LEU A 244 25.45 0.79 -2.40
N ILE A 245 24.90 1.51 -1.41
CA ILE A 245 23.51 1.95 -1.40
C ILE A 245 23.12 2.68 -2.69
N PRO A 246 23.89 3.68 -3.17
CA PRO A 246 23.54 4.36 -4.43
C PRO A 246 23.49 3.42 -5.64
N ALA A 247 24.39 2.44 -5.71
CA ALA A 247 24.39 1.47 -6.79
C ALA A 247 23.16 0.53 -6.73
N ILE A 248 22.83 0.03 -5.54
CA ILE A 248 21.67 -0.84 -5.32
C ILE A 248 20.39 -0.09 -5.63
N THR A 249 20.21 1.12 -5.12
CA THR A 249 19.02 1.93 -5.38
C THR A 249 18.91 2.34 -6.85
N TYR A 250 20.03 2.51 -7.55
CA TYR A 250 20.03 2.74 -8.99
C TYR A 250 19.57 1.51 -9.78
N LEU A 251 20.03 0.32 -9.41
CA LEU A 251 19.57 -0.93 -10.03
C LEU A 251 18.07 -1.12 -9.83
N ASN A 252 17.58 -0.92 -8.61
CA ASN A 252 16.14 -0.96 -8.33
C ASN A 252 15.37 0.07 -9.16
N TYR A 253 15.87 1.29 -9.25
CA TYR A 253 15.28 2.34 -10.09
C TYR A 253 15.18 1.93 -11.57
N VAL A 254 16.23 1.28 -12.10
CA VAL A 254 16.23 0.79 -13.49
C VAL A 254 15.22 -0.35 -13.67
N ASP A 255 15.14 -1.27 -12.72
CA ASP A 255 14.24 -2.42 -12.81
C ASP A 255 12.78 -2.01 -12.68
N GLU A 256 12.45 -1.05 -11.78
CA GLU A 256 11.13 -0.43 -11.70
C GLU A 256 10.71 0.21 -13.04
N ASN A 257 11.64 0.95 -13.69
CA ASN A 257 11.36 1.55 -14.99
C ASN A 257 11.11 0.51 -16.08
N LYS A 258 11.87 -0.60 -16.11
CA LYS A 258 11.65 -1.71 -17.06
C LYS A 258 10.28 -2.36 -16.83
N PHE A 259 9.95 -2.61 -15.56
CA PHE A 259 8.69 -3.19 -15.15
C PHE A 259 7.50 -2.33 -15.61
N CYS A 260 7.54 -1.02 -15.31
CA CYS A 260 6.53 -0.08 -15.75
C CYS A 260 6.35 -0.05 -17.27
N ARG A 261 7.47 -0.03 -18.04
CA ARG A 261 7.42 -0.02 -19.53
C ARG A 261 6.76 -1.28 -20.08
N ARG A 262 7.09 -2.44 -19.52
CA ARG A 262 6.49 -3.71 -19.93
C ARG A 262 4.97 -3.65 -19.78
N TRP A 263 4.47 -3.29 -18.61
CA TRP A 263 3.05 -3.28 -18.32
C TRP A 263 2.29 -2.13 -18.99
N GLU A 264 2.94 -1.01 -19.28
CA GLU A 264 2.38 0.06 -20.10
C GLU A 264 1.99 -0.46 -21.49
N ALA A 265 2.92 -1.16 -22.14
CA ALA A 265 2.68 -1.72 -23.46
C ALA A 265 1.57 -2.78 -23.44
N GLU A 266 1.52 -3.63 -22.42
CA GLU A 266 0.54 -4.72 -22.31
C GLU A 266 -0.87 -4.26 -21.96
N LEU A 267 -1.02 -3.26 -21.07
CA LEU A 267 -2.32 -2.86 -20.51
C LEU A 267 -2.91 -1.61 -21.15
N LEU A 268 -2.07 -0.66 -21.55
CA LEU A 268 -2.55 0.62 -22.09
C LEU A 268 -2.53 0.67 -23.61
N GLY A 269 -1.77 -0.23 -24.27
CA GLY A 269 -1.67 -0.35 -25.71
C GLY A 269 -2.79 -1.16 -26.40
N GLN A 270 -3.67 -1.81 -25.64
CA GLN A 270 -4.74 -2.64 -26.20
C GLN A 270 -6.09 -1.92 -26.15
N SER A 271 -6.76 -1.81 -27.32
CA SER A 271 -8.18 -1.54 -27.40
C SER A 271 -8.98 -2.70 -26.80
N GLU A 272 -10.03 -2.39 -26.04
CA GLU A 272 -10.84 -3.37 -25.31
C GLU A 272 -11.41 -4.46 -26.24
N THR A 273 -10.87 -5.67 -26.15
CA THR A 273 -11.62 -6.89 -26.48
C THR A 273 -12.23 -7.41 -25.17
N ARG A 274 -13.54 -7.21 -25.01
CA ARG A 274 -14.31 -7.78 -23.89
C ARG A 274 -14.24 -9.31 -23.98
N GLN A 275 -13.49 -9.92 -23.07
CA GLN A 275 -13.68 -11.32 -22.71
C GLN A 275 -13.94 -11.38 -21.20
N HIS A 276 -15.20 -11.65 -20.84
CA HIS A 276 -15.56 -11.97 -19.46
C HIS A 276 -14.92 -13.31 -19.06
N PRO A 277 -14.26 -13.41 -17.90
CA PRO A 277 -13.85 -14.71 -17.36
C PRO A 277 -15.10 -15.53 -17.04
N ARG A 278 -15.17 -16.77 -17.59
CA ARG A 278 -16.37 -17.63 -17.56
C ARG A 278 -16.57 -18.43 -16.26
N TRP A 279 -15.87 -18.17 -15.15
CA TRP A 279 -15.80 -19.18 -14.11
C TRP A 279 -15.98 -18.73 -12.64
N ILE A 280 -16.61 -17.61 -12.39
CA ILE A 280 -17.15 -17.30 -11.06
C ILE A 280 -18.65 -17.00 -11.18
N THR A 281 -19.46 -18.04 -11.31
CA THR A 281 -20.85 -17.99 -10.86
C THR A 281 -20.83 -18.26 -9.37
N ALA A 282 -21.16 -17.25 -8.56
CA ALA A 282 -21.48 -17.47 -7.16
C ALA A 282 -22.59 -18.55 -7.09
N PRO A 283 -22.51 -19.54 -6.18
CA PRO A 283 -23.62 -20.45 -5.99
C PRO A 283 -24.83 -19.62 -5.57
N GLN A 284 -25.91 -19.70 -6.35
CA GLN A 284 -27.18 -19.12 -5.95
C GLN A 284 -27.65 -19.83 -4.67
N PRO A 285 -28.09 -19.09 -3.64
CA PRO A 285 -28.73 -19.73 -2.49
C PRO A 285 -29.95 -20.51 -3.00
N ALA A 286 -30.00 -21.79 -2.67
CA ALA A 286 -31.19 -22.62 -2.90
C ALA A 286 -32.39 -21.93 -2.26
N LEU A 287 -33.40 -21.61 -3.04
CA LEU A 287 -34.70 -21.24 -2.54
C LEU A 287 -35.28 -22.49 -1.86
N GLU A 288 -35.32 -22.52 -0.54
CA GLU A 288 -36.10 -23.47 0.19
C GLU A 288 -37.59 -23.17 -0.13
N GLU A 289 -38.20 -24.03 -0.95
CA GLU A 289 -39.64 -24.08 -1.07
C GLU A 289 -40.23 -24.55 0.27
N SER A 290 -40.88 -23.62 0.97
CA SER A 290 -41.70 -23.93 2.12
C SER A 290 -43.03 -24.56 1.65
N ILE A 291 -43.23 -25.82 1.99
CA ILE A 291 -44.55 -26.45 2.11
C ILE A 291 -45.04 -26.31 3.53
#